data_e3b008e171e7157df3fb9921e811f79b
#
_entry.id   e3b008e171e7157df3fb9921e811f79b
#
_cell.length_a   1.000
_cell.length_b   1.000
_cell.length_c   1.000
_cell.angle_alpha   90.00
_cell.angle_beta   90.00
_cell.angle_gamma   90.00
#
_symmetry.space_group_name_H-M   'P 1'
#
loop_
_entity.id
_entity.type
_entity.pdbx_description
1 polymer ?
#
loop_
_entity_poly.entity_id
_entity_poly.type
_entity_poly.pdbx_seq_one_letter_code
_entity_poly.pdbx_strand_id
1 'polypeptide(L)'
;MKNAPLIVMVMFVGGMFGVMRRTGVVDAGIDRLLQLTGNDVYLLTPLLMILIGLGSTLLGFISEYLVIIPMVMVIAKRLGLSNLFAVALVALAAKIGYIASVTNPLALAVAQPLVGVPLFSGVALRAAVFAVYLALGILYLLHHVKRSGYRRERAKALAHAHGVARLSVRHQATLALLAAAVAMLVFGTRELKWGNVELAAFYAFVAIAAAAIGGLDSRSAADAFVDGMKSMMLAALLMGLAASVELLLQNSLVLDTLIHLFTRLANGQSPVWVANGLMAVQMVLDVFIPSVSGKAAVSMPIIGPIAQLSGVSGQTSVLAFVLGGGLTNLVTPTSGMLLAYLATARVDFGAWLRFVLPLFAVLLALSCGVLAFAVRIGY
;
A
#
# COMPACT_ATOMS: atom_id res chain seq x y z
N MET A 1 -7.84 21.46 -7.99
CA MET A 1 -8.51 20.49 -7.08
C MET A 1 -8.41 19.02 -7.56
N LYS A 2 -7.24 18.63 -8.09
CA LYS A 2 -7.01 17.32 -8.74
C LYS A 2 -7.23 16.11 -7.80
N ASN A 3 -6.97 16.27 -6.50
CA ASN A 3 -7.03 15.20 -5.49
C ASN A 3 -8.28 15.24 -4.58
N ALA A 4 -9.24 16.13 -4.85
CA ALA A 4 -10.49 16.19 -4.08
C ALA A 4 -11.26 14.84 -4.08
N PRO A 5 -11.39 14.13 -5.23
CA PRO A 5 -12.07 12.83 -5.24
C PRO A 5 -11.40 11.78 -4.32
N LEU A 6 -10.07 11.79 -4.24
CA LEU A 6 -9.32 10.89 -3.35
C LEU A 6 -9.59 11.20 -1.88
N ILE A 7 -9.59 12.49 -1.51
CA ILE A 7 -9.91 12.94 -0.15
C ILE A 7 -11.31 12.49 0.26
N VAL A 8 -12.30 12.73 -0.60
CA VAL A 8 -13.70 12.32 -0.37
C VAL A 8 -13.79 10.81 -0.23
N MET A 9 -13.14 10.04 -1.11
CA MET A 9 -13.11 8.58 -1.06
C MET A 9 -12.58 8.09 0.30
N VAL A 10 -11.48 8.64 0.81
CA VAL A 10 -10.91 8.26 2.11
C VAL A 10 -11.86 8.55 3.26
N MET A 11 -12.57 9.67 3.23
CA MET A 11 -13.60 9.99 4.22
C MET A 11 -14.75 8.96 4.16
N PHE A 12 -15.21 8.58 2.98
CA PHE A 12 -16.27 7.58 2.80
C PHE A 12 -15.86 6.18 3.24
N VAL A 13 -14.60 5.79 3.03
CA VAL A 13 -14.01 4.58 3.63
C VAL A 13 -14.16 4.62 5.15
N GLY A 14 -13.79 5.74 5.78
CA GLY A 14 -13.96 5.93 7.22
C GLY A 14 -15.41 5.81 7.67
N GLY A 15 -16.34 6.40 6.91
CA GLY A 15 -17.78 6.33 7.16
C GLY A 15 -18.29 4.89 7.09
N MET A 16 -17.97 4.16 6.04
CA MET A 16 -18.31 2.74 5.90
C MET A 16 -17.80 1.92 7.10
N PHE A 17 -16.54 2.14 7.48
CA PHE A 17 -15.96 1.43 8.62
C PHE A 17 -16.64 1.80 9.95
N GLY A 18 -17.04 3.06 10.12
CA GLY A 18 -17.83 3.53 11.28
C GLY A 18 -19.13 2.74 11.43
N VAL A 19 -19.88 2.59 10.35
CA VAL A 19 -21.12 1.77 10.31
C VAL A 19 -20.82 0.31 10.62
N MET A 20 -19.81 -0.29 9.98
CA MET A 20 -19.43 -1.69 10.22
C MET A 20 -19.03 -1.94 11.68
N ARG A 21 -18.32 -1.01 12.32
CA ARG A 21 -18.01 -1.10 13.76
C ARG A 21 -19.28 -1.05 14.61
N ARG A 22 -20.23 -0.20 14.25
CA ARG A 22 -21.48 -0.06 15.00
C ARG A 22 -22.35 -1.31 14.93
N THR A 23 -22.30 -2.08 13.82
CA THR A 23 -22.98 -3.38 13.71
C THR A 23 -22.33 -4.49 14.54
N GLY A 24 -21.13 -4.29 15.07
CA GLY A 24 -20.36 -5.30 15.80
C GLY A 24 -19.69 -6.38 14.91
N VAL A 25 -19.88 -6.32 13.58
CA VAL A 25 -19.33 -7.31 12.66
C VAL A 25 -17.80 -7.32 12.63
N VAL A 26 -17.18 -6.14 12.83
CA VAL A 26 -15.71 -6.02 12.86
C VAL A 26 -15.14 -6.83 14.03
N ASP A 27 -15.72 -6.67 15.22
CA ASP A 27 -15.28 -7.41 16.41
C ASP A 27 -15.50 -8.92 16.25
N ALA A 28 -16.66 -9.32 15.74
CA ALA A 28 -16.98 -10.72 15.48
C ALA A 28 -16.06 -11.36 14.41
N GLY A 29 -15.74 -10.61 13.35
CA GLY A 29 -14.78 -11.04 12.32
C GLY A 29 -13.36 -11.20 12.86
N ILE A 30 -12.92 -10.25 13.69
CA ILE A 30 -11.62 -10.30 14.37
C ILE A 30 -11.55 -11.50 15.32
N ASP A 31 -12.59 -11.74 16.11
CA ASP A 31 -12.66 -12.91 16.99
C ASP A 31 -12.50 -14.20 16.21
N ARG A 32 -13.17 -14.32 15.05
CA ARG A 32 -13.05 -15.49 14.19
C ARG A 32 -11.66 -15.66 13.61
N LEU A 33 -11.04 -14.57 13.16
CA LEU A 33 -9.67 -14.60 12.64
C LEU A 33 -8.66 -15.02 13.72
N LEU A 34 -8.79 -14.46 14.93
CA LEU A 34 -7.94 -14.81 16.06
C LEU A 34 -8.12 -16.26 16.49
N GLN A 35 -9.35 -16.80 16.45
CA GLN A 35 -9.60 -18.22 16.71
C GLN A 35 -8.91 -19.12 15.67
N LEU A 36 -9.05 -18.81 14.37
CA LEU A 36 -8.45 -19.57 13.28
C LEU A 36 -6.92 -19.59 13.36
N THR A 37 -6.32 -18.50 13.84
CA THR A 37 -4.86 -18.40 14.01
C THR A 37 -4.39 -18.80 15.41
N GLY A 38 -5.28 -19.25 16.29
CA GLY A 38 -4.96 -19.62 17.67
C GLY A 38 -4.40 -18.47 18.51
N ASN A 39 -4.77 -17.22 18.19
CA ASN A 39 -4.23 -15.98 18.79
C ASN A 39 -2.70 -15.87 18.65
N ASP A 40 -2.13 -16.49 17.63
CA ASP A 40 -0.70 -16.49 17.38
C ASP A 40 -0.32 -15.39 16.38
N VAL A 41 0.38 -14.35 16.85
CA VAL A 41 0.87 -13.26 16.01
C VAL A 41 1.86 -13.76 14.95
N TYR A 42 2.60 -14.84 15.25
CA TYR A 42 3.58 -15.41 14.32
C TYR A 42 2.93 -16.11 13.13
N LEU A 43 1.66 -16.53 13.25
CA LEU A 43 0.88 -17.08 12.14
C LEU A 43 0.04 -15.99 11.46
N LEU A 44 -0.54 -15.10 12.25
CA LEU A 44 -1.40 -14.02 11.78
C LEU A 44 -0.65 -13.03 10.87
N THR A 45 0.56 -12.63 11.29
CA THR A 45 1.35 -11.62 10.57
C THR A 45 1.73 -12.08 9.15
N PRO A 46 2.33 -13.26 8.93
CA PRO A 46 2.61 -13.73 7.58
C PRO A 46 1.35 -13.88 6.72
N LEU A 47 0.27 -14.44 7.28
CA LEU A 47 -0.98 -14.63 6.57
C LEU A 47 -1.53 -13.31 6.02
N LEU A 48 -1.66 -12.30 6.88
CA LEU A 48 -2.18 -11.00 6.48
C LEU A 48 -1.23 -10.27 5.51
N MET A 49 0.09 -10.32 5.76
CA MET A 49 1.06 -9.68 4.87
C MET A 49 1.09 -10.32 3.49
N ILE A 50 0.95 -11.64 3.38
CA ILE A 50 0.84 -12.33 2.09
C ILE A 50 -0.43 -11.89 1.35
N LEU A 51 -1.59 -11.88 2.00
CA LEU A 51 -2.85 -11.47 1.38
C LEU A 51 -2.81 -10.02 0.89
N ILE A 52 -2.35 -9.10 1.72
CA ILE A 52 -2.23 -7.67 1.37
C ILE A 52 -1.18 -7.48 0.27
N GLY A 53 -0.02 -8.13 0.40
CA GLY A 53 1.05 -8.07 -0.58
C GLY A 53 0.64 -8.59 -1.96
N LEU A 54 -0.09 -9.70 -2.02
CA LEU A 54 -0.65 -10.25 -3.26
C LEU A 54 -1.63 -9.28 -3.91
N GLY A 55 -2.55 -8.69 -3.15
CA GLY A 55 -3.48 -7.69 -3.67
C GLY A 55 -2.76 -6.47 -4.25
N SER A 56 -1.71 -6.00 -3.58
CA SER A 56 -0.91 -4.88 -4.08
C SER A 56 -0.09 -5.23 -5.32
N THR A 57 0.63 -6.37 -5.31
CA THR A 57 1.55 -6.72 -6.40
C THR A 57 0.84 -7.19 -7.68
N LEU A 58 -0.35 -7.79 -7.55
CA LEU A 58 -1.13 -8.31 -8.68
C LEU A 58 -2.16 -7.29 -9.19
N LEU A 59 -2.86 -6.59 -8.29
CA LEU A 59 -4.00 -5.75 -8.60
C LEU A 59 -3.70 -4.24 -8.46
N GLY A 60 -2.60 -3.88 -7.80
CA GLY A 60 -2.23 -2.50 -7.56
C GLY A 60 -2.99 -1.84 -6.40
N PHE A 61 -3.60 -2.62 -5.51
CA PHE A 61 -4.31 -2.06 -4.36
C PHE A 61 -3.36 -1.31 -3.43
N ILE A 62 -3.74 -0.10 -3.07
CA ILE A 62 -3.05 0.76 -2.10
C ILE A 62 -4.09 1.50 -1.24
N SER A 63 -4.97 2.29 -1.86
CA SER A 63 -6.00 3.07 -1.17
C SER A 63 -7.02 2.21 -0.43
N GLU A 64 -7.31 1.05 -0.95
CA GLU A 64 -8.26 0.08 -0.43
C GLU A 64 -7.84 -0.45 0.95
N TYR A 65 -6.54 -0.46 1.23
CA TYR A 65 -6.01 -0.93 2.52
C TYR A 65 -6.20 0.05 3.68
N LEU A 66 -6.64 1.28 3.44
CA LEU A 66 -7.06 2.20 4.50
C LEU A 66 -8.15 1.60 5.39
N VAL A 67 -9.05 0.80 4.80
CA VAL A 67 -10.12 0.11 5.54
C VAL A 67 -9.55 -0.94 6.50
N ILE A 68 -8.45 -1.58 6.13
CA ILE A 68 -7.86 -2.69 6.90
C ILE A 68 -7.10 -2.17 8.12
N ILE A 69 -6.51 -0.97 8.07
CA ILE A 69 -5.69 -0.43 9.17
C ILE A 69 -6.44 -0.39 10.50
N PRO A 70 -7.66 0.19 10.60
CA PRO A 70 -8.40 0.18 11.86
C PRO A 70 -8.71 -1.22 12.38
N MET A 71 -8.95 -2.19 11.48
CA MET A 71 -9.17 -3.59 11.86
C MET A 71 -7.91 -4.19 12.48
N VAL A 72 -6.76 -4.01 11.83
CA VAL A 72 -5.48 -4.50 12.35
C VAL A 72 -5.09 -3.80 13.65
N MET A 73 -5.46 -2.52 13.85
CA MET A 73 -5.27 -1.81 15.13
C MET A 73 -6.05 -2.46 16.27
N VAL A 74 -7.29 -2.90 16.02
CA VAL A 74 -8.08 -3.62 17.04
C VAL A 74 -7.42 -4.97 17.36
N ILE A 75 -6.97 -5.70 16.34
CA ILE A 75 -6.22 -6.96 16.51
C ILE A 75 -4.94 -6.71 17.32
N ALA A 76 -4.14 -5.71 16.94
CA ALA A 76 -2.91 -5.36 17.62
C ALA A 76 -3.16 -5.03 19.12
N LYS A 77 -4.17 -4.23 19.40
CA LYS A 77 -4.57 -3.89 20.78
C LYS A 77 -4.95 -5.13 21.59
N ARG A 78 -5.74 -6.05 21.01
CA ARG A 78 -6.11 -7.33 21.66
C ARG A 78 -4.91 -8.23 21.93
N LEU A 79 -3.90 -8.19 21.05
CA LEU A 79 -2.65 -8.94 21.22
C LEU A 79 -1.62 -8.21 22.10
N GLY A 80 -1.94 -7.01 22.62
CA GLY A 80 -1.02 -6.19 23.42
C GLY A 80 0.11 -5.57 22.59
N LEU A 81 -0.11 -5.35 21.30
CA LEU A 81 0.84 -4.74 20.36
C LEU A 81 0.48 -3.26 20.08
N SER A 82 1.46 -2.50 19.60
CA SER A 82 1.31 -1.07 19.33
C SER A 82 0.59 -0.78 18.00
N ASN A 83 0.11 0.46 17.84
CA ASN A 83 -0.41 0.95 16.56
C ASN A 83 0.67 0.95 15.47
N LEU A 84 1.94 1.13 15.83
CA LEU A 84 3.07 1.02 14.89
C LEU A 84 3.13 -0.38 14.27
N PHE A 85 2.93 -1.44 15.06
CA PHE A 85 2.82 -2.79 14.50
C PHE A 85 1.65 -2.90 13.51
N ALA A 86 0.48 -2.35 13.86
CA ALA A 86 -0.70 -2.43 13.01
C ALA A 86 -0.48 -1.75 11.65
N VAL A 87 0.04 -0.53 11.64
CA VAL A 87 0.33 0.17 10.39
C VAL A 87 1.50 -0.47 9.64
N ALA A 88 2.52 -0.98 10.34
CA ALA A 88 3.65 -1.63 9.72
C ALA A 88 3.23 -2.91 8.97
N LEU A 89 2.35 -3.72 9.55
CA LEU A 89 1.82 -4.91 8.90
C LEU A 89 1.18 -4.57 7.54
N VAL A 90 0.32 -3.56 7.52
CA VAL A 90 -0.40 -3.17 6.30
C VAL A 90 0.52 -2.43 5.33
N ALA A 91 1.24 -1.42 5.81
CA ALA A 91 2.06 -0.56 4.97
C ALA A 91 3.25 -1.31 4.34
N LEU A 92 3.96 -2.15 5.11
CA LEU A 92 5.05 -2.95 4.54
C LEU A 92 4.55 -3.92 3.49
N ALA A 93 3.47 -4.65 3.77
CA ALA A 93 2.90 -5.61 2.82
C ALA A 93 2.44 -4.93 1.52
N ALA A 94 1.68 -3.83 1.63
CA ALA A 94 1.21 -3.06 0.49
C ALA A 94 2.35 -2.44 -0.31
N LYS A 95 3.32 -1.80 0.36
CA LYS A 95 4.43 -1.13 -0.33
C LYS A 95 5.42 -2.13 -0.93
N ILE A 96 5.71 -3.25 -0.27
CA ILE A 96 6.53 -4.33 -0.84
C ILE A 96 5.85 -4.94 -2.07
N GLY A 97 4.55 -5.18 -2.01
CA GLY A 97 3.79 -5.63 -3.18
C GLY A 97 3.89 -4.64 -4.34
N TYR A 98 3.80 -3.36 -4.05
CA TYR A 98 3.96 -2.29 -5.04
C TYR A 98 5.40 -2.20 -5.60
N ILE A 99 6.45 -2.31 -4.75
CA ILE A 99 7.86 -2.33 -5.18
C ILE A 99 8.09 -3.43 -6.23
N ALA A 100 7.54 -4.62 -5.99
CA ALA A 100 7.70 -5.75 -6.89
C ALA A 100 6.84 -5.64 -8.15
N SER A 101 5.61 -5.11 -8.03
CA SER A 101 4.66 -4.88 -9.13
C SER A 101 4.60 -6.03 -10.13
N VAL A 102 4.32 -7.28 -9.67
CA VAL A 102 4.38 -8.49 -10.51
C VAL A 102 3.50 -8.36 -11.75
N THR A 103 2.23 -7.98 -11.55
CA THR A 103 1.28 -7.66 -12.63
C THR A 103 0.48 -6.38 -12.31
N ASN A 104 1.00 -5.51 -11.45
CA ASN A 104 0.34 -4.29 -11.05
C ASN A 104 0.01 -3.40 -12.25
N PRO A 105 -1.27 -3.22 -12.61
CA PRO A 105 -1.65 -2.48 -13.80
C PRO A 105 -1.35 -0.98 -13.69
N LEU A 106 -1.39 -0.40 -12.48
CA LEU A 106 -1.15 1.04 -12.28
C LEU A 106 0.26 1.47 -12.69
N ALA A 107 1.24 0.59 -12.47
CA ALA A 107 2.64 0.86 -12.82
C ALA A 107 2.97 0.34 -14.24
N LEU A 108 2.60 -0.92 -14.52
CA LEU A 108 3.08 -1.62 -15.72
C LEU A 108 2.32 -1.24 -16.99
N ALA A 109 0.99 -1.00 -16.90
CA ALA A 109 0.20 -0.64 -18.07
C ALA A 109 0.59 0.70 -18.69
N VAL A 110 1.26 1.56 -17.92
CA VAL A 110 1.80 2.83 -18.42
C VAL A 110 3.28 2.70 -18.77
N ALA A 111 4.11 2.16 -17.88
CA ALA A 111 5.56 2.16 -18.06
C ALA A 111 6.03 1.19 -19.17
N GLN A 112 5.44 0.00 -19.30
CA GLN A 112 5.88 -1.01 -20.26
C GLN A 112 5.70 -0.58 -21.73
N PRO A 113 4.52 -0.07 -22.15
CA PRO A 113 4.35 0.39 -23.53
C PRO A 113 5.30 1.53 -23.91
N LEU A 114 5.61 2.42 -22.95
CA LEU A 114 6.48 3.58 -23.19
C LEU A 114 7.93 3.20 -23.50
N VAL A 115 8.36 2.00 -23.13
CA VAL A 115 9.70 1.47 -23.44
C VAL A 115 9.66 0.29 -24.43
N GLY A 116 8.53 0.06 -25.07
CA GLY A 116 8.36 -0.91 -26.14
C GLY A 116 8.40 -2.38 -25.68
N VAL A 117 8.05 -2.68 -24.43
CA VAL A 117 7.97 -4.07 -23.95
C VAL A 117 6.52 -4.53 -23.76
N PRO A 118 6.22 -5.83 -23.97
CA PRO A 118 4.86 -6.35 -23.85
C PRO A 118 4.30 -6.16 -22.43
N LEU A 119 2.98 -5.90 -22.36
CA LEU A 119 2.27 -5.77 -21.08
C LEU A 119 2.46 -7.03 -20.23
N PHE A 120 2.70 -6.79 -18.95
CA PHE A 120 2.93 -7.81 -17.92
C PHE A 120 4.07 -8.79 -18.22
N SER A 121 4.97 -8.50 -19.19
CA SER A 121 6.18 -9.28 -19.41
C SER A 121 7.15 -9.16 -18.22
N GLY A 122 8.11 -10.09 -18.10
CA GLY A 122 9.11 -10.08 -17.01
C GLY A 122 8.56 -10.47 -15.64
N VAL A 123 7.47 -11.24 -15.57
CA VAL A 123 6.80 -11.65 -14.32
C VAL A 123 7.73 -12.44 -13.40
N ALA A 124 8.56 -13.36 -13.94
CA ALA A 124 9.33 -14.30 -13.14
C ALA A 124 10.29 -13.61 -12.16
N LEU A 125 11.08 -12.64 -12.65
CA LEU A 125 12.02 -11.91 -11.78
C LEU A 125 11.28 -11.04 -10.76
N ARG A 126 10.20 -10.35 -11.17
CA ARG A 126 9.39 -9.55 -10.23
C ARG A 126 8.69 -10.41 -9.17
N ALA A 127 8.23 -11.61 -9.52
CA ALA A 127 7.69 -12.56 -8.56
C ALA A 127 8.75 -13.05 -7.55
N ALA A 128 9.97 -13.31 -8.02
CA ALA A 128 11.08 -13.64 -7.12
C ALA A 128 11.43 -12.46 -6.18
N VAL A 129 11.48 -11.24 -6.71
CA VAL A 129 11.67 -10.01 -5.91
C VAL A 129 10.56 -9.87 -4.86
N PHE A 130 9.29 -10.07 -5.27
CA PHE A 130 8.16 -10.04 -4.35
C PHE A 130 8.32 -11.04 -3.20
N ALA A 131 8.62 -12.30 -3.53
CA ALA A 131 8.76 -13.34 -2.52
C ALA A 131 9.89 -13.04 -1.52
N VAL A 132 11.05 -12.61 -2.01
CA VAL A 132 12.21 -12.27 -1.16
C VAL A 132 11.91 -11.05 -0.29
N TYR A 133 11.38 -9.98 -0.87
CA TYR A 133 11.11 -8.73 -0.14
C TYR A 133 9.99 -8.92 0.89
N LEU A 134 8.95 -9.68 0.54
CA LEU A 134 7.87 -9.98 1.46
C LEU A 134 8.37 -10.84 2.64
N ALA A 135 9.18 -11.86 2.35
CA ALA A 135 9.80 -12.67 3.40
C ALA A 135 10.65 -11.83 4.36
N LEU A 136 11.47 -10.92 3.82
CA LEU A 136 12.26 -9.98 4.64
C LEU A 136 11.37 -9.05 5.44
N GLY A 137 10.30 -8.50 4.85
CA GLY A 137 9.33 -7.67 5.56
C GLY A 137 8.64 -8.40 6.72
N ILE A 138 8.23 -9.65 6.48
CA ILE A 138 7.62 -10.51 7.50
C ILE A 138 8.63 -10.78 8.63
N LEU A 139 9.84 -11.23 8.29
CA LEU A 139 10.88 -11.51 9.28
C LEU A 139 11.25 -10.26 10.09
N TYR A 140 11.36 -9.12 9.44
CA TYR A 140 11.64 -7.84 10.08
C TYR A 140 10.55 -7.47 11.10
N LEU A 141 9.27 -7.57 10.69
CA LEU A 141 8.15 -7.26 11.57
C LEU A 141 8.05 -8.24 12.74
N LEU A 142 8.22 -9.54 12.49
CA LEU A 142 8.23 -10.56 13.54
C LEU A 142 9.42 -10.38 14.53
N HIS A 143 10.59 -9.96 14.03
CA HIS A 143 11.72 -9.61 14.87
C HIS A 143 11.39 -8.40 15.77
N HIS A 144 10.72 -7.39 15.24
CA HIS A 144 10.25 -6.25 16.02
C HIS A 144 9.22 -6.66 17.09
N VAL A 145 8.28 -7.55 16.76
CA VAL A 145 7.32 -8.14 17.72
C VAL A 145 8.05 -8.84 18.86
N LYS A 146 9.06 -9.66 18.53
CA LYS A 146 9.88 -10.35 19.55
C LYS A 146 10.59 -9.36 20.48
N ARG A 147 11.15 -8.29 19.93
CA ARG A 147 11.82 -7.24 20.73
C ARG A 147 10.88 -6.39 21.57
N SER A 148 9.62 -6.23 21.17
CA SER A 148 8.62 -5.46 21.94
C SER A 148 8.13 -6.15 23.21
N GLY A 149 8.66 -7.32 23.54
CA GLY A 149 8.28 -8.08 24.74
C GLY A 149 6.94 -8.81 24.61
N TYR A 150 6.51 -9.08 23.38
CA TYR A 150 5.30 -9.87 23.13
C TYR A 150 5.42 -11.25 23.80
N ARG A 151 4.46 -11.56 24.69
CA ARG A 151 4.34 -12.87 25.35
C ARG A 151 3.07 -13.56 24.86
N ARG A 152 3.25 -14.69 24.19
CA ARG A 152 2.15 -15.51 23.62
C ARG A 152 1.11 -15.90 24.68
N GLU A 153 1.54 -16.22 25.89
CA GLU A 153 0.66 -16.59 27.00
C GLU A 153 -0.22 -15.42 27.44
N ARG A 154 0.37 -14.21 27.52
CA ARG A 154 -0.38 -12.99 27.86
C ARG A 154 -1.41 -12.65 26.80
N ALA A 155 -1.07 -12.80 25.52
CA ALA A 155 -1.99 -12.56 24.41
C ALA A 155 -3.16 -13.57 24.42
N LYS A 156 -2.87 -14.85 24.71
CA LYS A 156 -3.92 -15.87 24.90
C LYS A 156 -4.83 -15.55 26.07
N ALA A 157 -4.28 -15.16 27.21
CA ALA A 157 -5.03 -14.78 28.39
C ALA A 157 -5.95 -13.57 28.13
N LEU A 158 -5.43 -12.53 27.45
CA LEU A 158 -6.20 -11.35 27.06
C LEU A 158 -7.33 -11.70 26.07
N ALA A 159 -7.08 -12.60 25.12
CA ALA A 159 -8.07 -13.05 24.16
C ALA A 159 -9.20 -13.86 24.84
N HIS A 160 -8.88 -14.70 25.85
CA HIS A 160 -9.89 -15.43 26.62
C HIS A 160 -10.73 -14.50 27.51
N ALA A 161 -10.15 -13.42 28.05
CA ALA A 161 -10.85 -12.47 28.88
C ALA A 161 -11.92 -11.65 28.14
N HIS A 162 -11.82 -11.54 26.80
CA HIS A 162 -12.79 -10.78 25.98
C HIS A 162 -14.00 -11.60 25.51
N GLY A 163 -14.11 -12.87 25.93
CA GLY A 163 -15.23 -13.74 25.56
C GLY A 163 -15.37 -13.98 24.05
N VAL A 164 -15.77 -15.18 23.68
CA VAL A 164 -16.00 -15.51 22.25
C VAL A 164 -17.37 -15.01 21.84
N ALA A 165 -17.43 -13.91 21.10
CA ALA A 165 -18.67 -13.49 20.47
C ALA A 165 -19.09 -14.54 19.41
N ARG A 166 -20.23 -15.21 19.65
CA ARG A 166 -20.80 -16.09 18.62
C ARG A 166 -21.24 -15.26 17.43
N LEU A 167 -20.82 -15.67 16.24
CA LEU A 167 -21.27 -15.04 14.99
C LEU A 167 -22.79 -15.22 14.86
N SER A 168 -23.55 -14.14 15.04
CA SER A 168 -24.98 -14.14 14.72
C SER A 168 -25.18 -14.25 13.20
N VAL A 169 -26.38 -14.64 12.79
CA VAL A 169 -26.73 -14.67 11.36
C VAL A 169 -26.51 -13.32 10.68
N ARG A 170 -26.81 -12.22 11.37
CA ARG A 170 -26.55 -10.85 10.90
C ARG A 170 -25.05 -10.59 10.69
N HIS A 171 -24.18 -11.04 11.62
CA HIS A 171 -22.73 -10.93 11.47
C HIS A 171 -22.21 -11.72 10.29
N GLN A 172 -22.73 -12.96 10.08
CA GLN A 172 -22.35 -13.79 8.93
C GLN A 172 -22.78 -13.12 7.61
N ALA A 173 -24.00 -12.59 7.54
CA ALA A 173 -24.50 -11.88 6.36
C ALA A 173 -23.67 -10.60 6.06
N THR A 174 -23.30 -9.84 7.09
CA THR A 174 -22.45 -8.64 6.90
C THR A 174 -21.01 -9.01 6.51
N LEU A 175 -20.46 -10.12 7.02
CA LEU A 175 -19.16 -10.64 6.55
C LEU A 175 -19.23 -11.14 5.11
N ALA A 176 -20.32 -11.80 4.72
CA ALA A 176 -20.56 -12.19 3.32
C ALA A 176 -20.70 -10.96 2.41
N LEU A 177 -21.43 -9.91 2.86
CA LEU A 177 -21.48 -8.62 2.16
C LEU A 177 -20.09 -8.04 1.97
N LEU A 178 -19.24 -8.07 3.02
CA LEU A 178 -17.87 -7.56 2.93
C LEU A 178 -17.03 -8.35 1.93
N ALA A 179 -17.12 -9.69 1.94
CA ALA A 179 -16.43 -10.53 0.97
C ALA A 179 -16.91 -10.24 -0.47
N ALA A 180 -18.22 -10.09 -0.67
CA ALA A 180 -18.80 -9.70 -1.95
C ALA A 180 -18.37 -8.28 -2.35
N ALA A 181 -18.29 -7.34 -1.40
CA ALA A 181 -17.79 -5.99 -1.62
C ALA A 181 -16.33 -6.00 -2.08
N VAL A 182 -15.45 -6.81 -1.47
CA VAL A 182 -14.06 -6.96 -1.93
C VAL A 182 -14.01 -7.54 -3.34
N ALA A 183 -14.80 -8.57 -3.66
CA ALA A 183 -14.87 -9.12 -5.00
C ALA A 183 -15.38 -8.09 -6.03
N MET A 184 -16.42 -7.33 -5.68
CA MET A 184 -16.97 -6.26 -6.53
C MET A 184 -15.99 -5.10 -6.70
N LEU A 185 -15.19 -4.78 -5.68
CA LEU A 185 -14.14 -3.77 -5.74
C LEU A 185 -13.04 -4.18 -6.74
N VAL A 186 -12.61 -5.46 -6.70
CA VAL A 186 -11.67 -6.02 -7.69
C VAL A 186 -12.25 -5.92 -9.10
N PHE A 187 -13.49 -6.35 -9.30
CA PHE A 187 -14.17 -6.30 -10.58
C PHE A 187 -14.36 -4.86 -11.05
N GLY A 188 -14.85 -3.95 -10.20
CA GLY A 188 -15.10 -2.56 -10.52
C GLY A 188 -13.83 -1.80 -10.91
N THR A 189 -12.71 -2.04 -10.21
CA THR A 189 -11.44 -1.39 -10.52
C THR A 189 -10.78 -1.94 -11.79
N ARG A 190 -10.88 -3.24 -12.07
CA ARG A 190 -10.27 -3.88 -13.25
C ARG A 190 -11.09 -3.73 -14.52
N GLU A 191 -12.36 -4.11 -14.47
CA GLU A 191 -13.23 -4.20 -15.65
C GLU A 191 -13.97 -2.88 -15.90
N LEU A 192 -14.53 -2.26 -14.87
CA LEU A 192 -15.32 -1.04 -14.98
C LEU A 192 -14.49 0.24 -14.86
N LYS A 193 -13.16 0.13 -14.62
CA LYS A 193 -12.22 1.27 -14.50
C LYS A 193 -12.65 2.29 -13.44
N TRP A 194 -13.23 1.86 -12.35
CA TRP A 194 -13.65 2.74 -11.27
C TRP A 194 -12.51 3.63 -10.79
N GLY A 195 -12.79 4.94 -10.73
CA GLY A 195 -11.94 5.93 -10.09
C GLY A 195 -12.36 6.22 -8.65
N ASN A 196 -11.81 7.27 -8.07
CA ASN A 196 -12.06 7.62 -6.67
C ASN A 196 -13.51 8.01 -6.38
N VAL A 197 -14.25 8.54 -7.37
CA VAL A 197 -15.66 8.94 -7.23
C VAL A 197 -16.55 7.70 -7.13
N GLU A 198 -16.37 6.74 -8.03
CA GLU A 198 -17.11 5.49 -8.06
C GLU A 198 -16.81 4.68 -6.81
N LEU A 199 -15.55 4.65 -6.36
CA LEU A 199 -15.15 4.01 -5.10
C LEU A 199 -15.82 4.66 -3.89
N ALA A 200 -15.90 5.99 -3.83
CA ALA A 200 -16.63 6.69 -2.75
C ALA A 200 -18.11 6.30 -2.73
N ALA A 201 -18.78 6.32 -3.89
CA ALA A 201 -20.17 5.90 -4.01
C ALA A 201 -20.37 4.43 -3.59
N PHE A 202 -19.46 3.56 -4.01
CA PHE A 202 -19.47 2.15 -3.63
C PHE A 202 -19.34 1.94 -2.10
N TYR A 203 -18.43 2.65 -1.44
CA TYR A 203 -18.27 2.57 0.01
C TYR A 203 -19.52 3.08 0.76
N ALA A 204 -20.18 4.14 0.25
CA ALA A 204 -21.45 4.59 0.78
C ALA A 204 -22.54 3.50 0.64
N PHE A 205 -22.64 2.87 -0.52
CA PHE A 205 -23.57 1.77 -0.76
C PHE A 205 -23.32 0.59 0.20
N VAL A 206 -22.06 0.17 0.37
CA VAL A 206 -21.69 -0.90 1.32
C VAL A 206 -22.06 -0.52 2.75
N ALA A 207 -21.88 0.75 3.15
CA ALA A 207 -22.27 1.24 4.47
C ALA A 207 -23.79 1.12 4.69
N ILE A 208 -24.60 1.54 3.71
CA ILE A 208 -26.06 1.45 3.76
C ILE A 208 -26.51 -0.02 3.85
N ALA A 209 -25.95 -0.88 3.01
CA ALA A 209 -26.24 -2.31 3.03
C ALA A 209 -25.85 -2.97 4.36
N ALA A 210 -24.67 -2.63 4.91
CA ALA A 210 -24.21 -3.13 6.20
C ALA A 210 -25.11 -2.64 7.35
N ALA A 211 -25.59 -1.39 7.32
CA ALA A 211 -26.53 -0.84 8.30
C ALA A 211 -27.86 -1.60 8.28
N ALA A 212 -28.42 -1.84 7.09
CA ALA A 212 -29.67 -2.56 6.90
C ALA A 212 -29.57 -4.02 7.40
N ILE A 213 -28.51 -4.76 7.01
CA ILE A 213 -28.27 -6.14 7.44
C ILE A 213 -28.00 -6.18 8.95
N GLY A 214 -27.23 -5.23 9.49
CA GLY A 214 -26.92 -5.10 10.91
C GLY A 214 -28.11 -4.71 11.77
N GLY A 215 -29.21 -4.23 11.15
CA GLY A 215 -30.43 -3.80 11.84
C GLY A 215 -30.26 -2.46 12.57
N LEU A 216 -29.42 -1.57 12.04
CA LEU A 216 -29.30 -0.20 12.56
C LEU A 216 -30.47 0.64 12.05
N ASP A 217 -31.01 1.49 12.94
CA ASP A 217 -31.92 2.56 12.51
C ASP A 217 -31.18 3.65 11.72
N SER A 218 -31.89 4.40 10.90
CA SER A 218 -31.33 5.38 9.97
C SER A 218 -30.49 6.44 10.69
N ARG A 219 -30.91 6.86 11.88
CA ARG A 219 -30.19 7.87 12.67
C ARG A 219 -28.85 7.31 13.18
N SER A 220 -28.88 6.13 13.81
CA SER A 220 -27.65 5.47 14.29
C SER A 220 -26.69 5.15 13.17
N ALA A 221 -27.19 4.77 11.97
CA ALA A 221 -26.37 4.53 10.80
C ALA A 221 -25.71 5.83 10.29
N ALA A 222 -26.46 6.92 10.18
CA ALA A 222 -25.95 8.22 9.77
C ALA A 222 -24.90 8.76 10.77
N ASP A 223 -25.19 8.71 12.07
CA ASP A 223 -24.26 9.14 13.12
C ASP A 223 -22.96 8.32 13.06
N ALA A 224 -23.04 6.98 12.92
CA ALA A 224 -21.89 6.11 12.80
C ALA A 224 -21.06 6.40 11.55
N PHE A 225 -21.73 6.70 10.41
CA PHE A 225 -21.06 7.06 9.18
C PHE A 225 -20.29 8.39 9.31
N VAL A 226 -20.95 9.42 9.86
CA VAL A 226 -20.34 10.74 10.09
C VAL A 226 -19.16 10.65 11.06
N ASP A 227 -19.31 9.90 12.16
CA ASP A 227 -18.21 9.71 13.12
C ASP A 227 -17.04 8.94 12.51
N GLY A 228 -17.31 7.97 11.65
CA GLY A 228 -16.31 7.30 10.85
C GLY A 228 -15.57 8.25 9.92
N MET A 229 -16.28 9.13 9.20
CA MET A 229 -15.68 10.19 8.35
C MET A 229 -14.79 11.13 9.17
N LYS A 230 -15.25 11.59 10.33
CA LYS A 230 -14.47 12.46 11.24
C LYS A 230 -13.14 11.79 11.64
N SER A 231 -13.13 10.48 11.83
CA SER A 231 -11.91 9.75 12.19
C SER A 231 -10.83 9.79 11.10
N MET A 232 -11.22 10.01 9.84
CA MET A 232 -10.32 10.11 8.68
C MET A 232 -9.96 11.54 8.30
N MET A 233 -10.48 12.54 9.00
CA MET A 233 -10.28 13.96 8.63
C MET A 233 -8.81 14.36 8.62
N LEU A 234 -8.02 13.91 9.59
CA LEU A 234 -6.58 14.19 9.63
C LEU A 234 -5.87 13.58 8.42
N ALA A 235 -6.19 12.33 8.07
CA ALA A 235 -5.63 11.67 6.89
C ALA A 235 -5.98 12.44 5.61
N ALA A 236 -7.25 12.85 5.47
CA ALA A 236 -7.74 13.63 4.34
C ALA A 236 -7.02 14.99 4.20
N LEU A 237 -6.81 15.71 5.32
CA LEU A 237 -6.08 16.98 5.33
C LEU A 237 -4.59 16.79 4.94
N LEU A 238 -3.92 15.77 5.49
CA LEU A 238 -2.52 15.49 5.16
C LEU A 238 -2.35 15.11 3.68
N MET A 239 -3.31 14.39 3.09
CA MET A 239 -3.31 14.11 1.65
C MET A 239 -3.46 15.38 0.82
N GLY A 240 -4.32 16.32 1.24
CA GLY A 240 -4.47 17.62 0.61
C GLY A 240 -3.19 18.47 0.64
N LEU A 241 -2.50 18.48 1.78
CA LEU A 241 -1.21 19.16 1.93
C LEU A 241 -0.12 18.54 1.06
N ALA A 242 -0.01 17.20 1.07
CA ALA A 242 0.94 16.48 0.21
C ALA A 242 0.71 16.77 -1.29
N ALA A 243 -0.55 16.83 -1.71
CA ALA A 243 -0.91 17.20 -3.09
C ALA A 243 -0.54 18.65 -3.45
N SER A 244 -0.59 19.56 -2.50
CA SER A 244 -0.17 20.96 -2.71
C SER A 244 1.34 21.06 -2.89
N VAL A 245 2.12 20.28 -2.10
CA VAL A 245 3.58 20.20 -2.25
C VAL A 245 3.94 19.62 -3.62
N GLU A 246 3.26 18.54 -4.05
CA GLU A 246 3.45 17.95 -5.38
C GLU A 246 3.26 18.98 -6.49
N LEU A 247 2.18 19.77 -6.44
CA LEU A 247 1.88 20.79 -7.45
C LEU A 247 2.96 21.88 -7.52
N LEU A 248 3.45 22.34 -6.37
CA LEU A 248 4.52 23.33 -6.30
C LEU A 248 5.82 22.80 -6.94
N LEU A 249 6.17 21.56 -6.65
CA LEU A 249 7.39 20.92 -7.16
C LEU A 249 7.32 20.64 -8.67
N GLN A 250 6.15 20.25 -9.18
CA GLN A 250 5.93 20.09 -10.63
C GLN A 250 6.13 21.39 -11.39
N ASN A 251 5.67 22.51 -10.84
CA ASN A 251 5.79 23.82 -11.48
C ASN A 251 7.21 24.43 -11.40
N SER A 252 8.12 23.85 -10.63
CA SER A 252 9.47 24.38 -10.39
C SER A 252 10.53 23.95 -11.42
N LEU A 253 10.15 23.23 -12.50
CA LEU A 253 11.03 22.71 -13.56
C LEU A 253 12.21 21.83 -13.05
N VAL A 254 12.10 21.30 -11.84
CA VAL A 254 13.12 20.42 -11.24
C VAL A 254 13.28 19.14 -12.06
N LEU A 255 12.19 18.68 -12.69
CA LEU A 255 12.18 17.47 -13.50
C LEU A 255 13.18 17.53 -14.66
N ASP A 256 13.16 18.61 -15.44
CA ASP A 256 14.03 18.79 -16.60
C ASP A 256 15.52 18.80 -16.21
N THR A 257 15.81 19.44 -15.06
CA THR A 257 17.16 19.49 -14.50
C THR A 257 17.65 18.09 -14.10
N LEU A 258 16.79 17.30 -13.46
CA LEU A 258 17.14 15.92 -13.04
C LEU A 258 17.35 14.99 -14.24
N ILE A 259 16.53 15.08 -15.27
CA ILE A 259 16.66 14.30 -16.51
C ILE A 259 17.96 14.68 -17.22
N HIS A 260 18.26 15.97 -17.35
CA HIS A 260 19.50 16.44 -17.97
C HIS A 260 20.74 15.95 -17.21
N LEU A 261 20.73 16.04 -15.89
CA LEU A 261 21.82 15.54 -15.05
C LEU A 261 22.01 14.02 -15.24
N PHE A 262 20.91 13.25 -15.25
CA PHE A 262 20.98 11.80 -15.48
C PHE A 262 21.59 11.49 -16.85
N THR A 263 21.16 12.15 -17.91
CA THR A 263 21.70 11.97 -19.27
C THR A 263 23.20 12.18 -19.33
N ARG A 264 23.69 13.25 -18.68
CA ARG A 264 25.14 13.54 -18.61
C ARG A 264 25.89 12.47 -17.82
N LEU A 265 25.35 12.00 -16.70
CA LEU A 265 25.99 10.99 -15.85
C LEU A 265 25.91 9.57 -16.44
N ALA A 266 24.93 9.27 -17.27
CA ALA A 266 24.76 7.96 -17.92
C ALA A 266 25.73 7.76 -19.09
N ASN A 267 26.19 8.85 -19.72
CA ASN A 267 27.01 8.78 -20.91
C ASN A 267 28.37 8.12 -20.61
N GLY A 268 28.72 7.06 -21.37
CA GLY A 268 29.97 6.33 -21.23
C GLY A 268 30.06 5.40 -20.01
N GLN A 269 28.97 5.21 -19.26
CA GLN A 269 28.93 4.34 -18.07
C GLN A 269 28.53 2.90 -18.43
N SER A 270 28.87 1.94 -17.54
CA SER A 270 28.43 0.56 -17.71
C SER A 270 26.91 0.42 -17.58
N PRO A 271 26.27 -0.54 -18.29
CA PRO A 271 24.81 -0.74 -18.19
C PRO A 271 24.31 -0.97 -16.75
N VAL A 272 25.10 -1.64 -15.91
CA VAL A 272 24.77 -1.85 -14.49
C VAL A 272 24.73 -0.51 -13.71
N TRP A 273 25.68 0.37 -13.98
CA TRP A 273 25.72 1.68 -13.37
C TRP A 273 24.52 2.52 -13.82
N VAL A 274 24.21 2.50 -15.12
CA VAL A 274 23.06 3.23 -15.69
C VAL A 274 21.73 2.72 -15.12
N ALA A 275 21.54 1.40 -14.99
CA ALA A 275 20.33 0.84 -14.42
C ALA A 275 20.12 1.27 -12.94
N ASN A 276 21.17 1.28 -12.15
CA ASN A 276 21.12 1.77 -10.76
C ASN A 276 20.92 3.29 -10.69
N GLY A 277 21.57 4.05 -11.58
CA GLY A 277 21.35 5.48 -11.73
C GLY A 277 19.91 5.81 -12.11
N LEU A 278 19.31 5.01 -13.01
CA LEU A 278 17.90 5.12 -13.38
C LEU A 278 16.98 4.93 -12.14
N MET A 279 17.25 3.90 -11.34
CA MET A 279 16.51 3.69 -10.09
C MET A 279 16.66 4.90 -9.15
N ALA A 280 17.88 5.43 -8.98
CA ALA A 280 18.12 6.59 -8.13
C ALA A 280 17.36 7.83 -8.62
N VAL A 281 17.36 8.10 -9.93
CA VAL A 281 16.57 9.19 -10.52
C VAL A 281 15.08 8.96 -10.28
N GLN A 282 14.56 7.73 -10.47
CA GLN A 282 13.16 7.44 -10.19
C GLN A 282 12.81 7.60 -8.71
N MET A 283 13.75 7.33 -7.80
CA MET A 283 13.58 7.60 -6.37
C MET A 283 13.43 9.10 -6.09
N VAL A 284 14.31 9.92 -6.68
CA VAL A 284 14.24 11.37 -6.53
C VAL A 284 12.96 11.92 -7.15
N LEU A 285 12.61 11.49 -8.38
CA LEU A 285 11.39 11.91 -9.06
C LEU A 285 10.11 11.55 -8.27
N ASP A 286 10.12 10.43 -7.56
CA ASP A 286 8.96 10.00 -6.76
C ASP A 286 8.70 10.91 -5.54
N VAL A 287 9.72 11.61 -5.04
CA VAL A 287 9.54 12.65 -4.01
C VAL A 287 8.74 13.82 -4.57
N PHE A 288 8.98 14.19 -5.83
CA PHE A 288 8.33 15.32 -6.49
C PHE A 288 7.01 14.95 -7.17
N ILE A 289 6.93 13.73 -7.72
CA ILE A 289 5.76 13.21 -8.44
C ILE A 289 5.38 11.83 -7.87
N PRO A 290 4.71 11.76 -6.71
CA PRO A 290 4.32 10.50 -6.09
C PRO A 290 3.23 9.74 -6.85
N SER A 291 2.66 10.34 -7.91
CA SER A 291 1.73 9.69 -8.83
C SER A 291 2.47 8.73 -9.77
N VAL A 292 2.17 7.45 -9.66
CA VAL A 292 2.83 6.37 -10.43
C VAL A 292 2.67 6.56 -11.94
N SER A 293 1.42 6.67 -12.40
CA SER A 293 1.11 6.85 -13.82
C SER A 293 1.58 8.20 -14.35
N GLY A 294 1.45 9.26 -13.53
CA GLY A 294 1.95 10.59 -13.88
C GLY A 294 3.46 10.60 -14.05
N LYS A 295 4.19 10.02 -13.08
CA LYS A 295 5.65 9.90 -13.15
C LYS A 295 6.09 9.05 -14.35
N ALA A 296 5.43 7.90 -14.61
CA ALA A 296 5.72 7.07 -15.76
C ALA A 296 5.54 7.82 -17.08
N ALA A 297 4.41 8.52 -17.25
CA ALA A 297 4.10 9.25 -18.48
C ALA A 297 5.11 10.37 -18.79
N VAL A 298 5.67 11.00 -17.76
CA VAL A 298 6.63 12.09 -17.92
C VAL A 298 8.08 11.58 -18.05
N SER A 299 8.48 10.62 -17.22
CA SER A 299 9.89 10.18 -17.15
C SER A 299 10.25 9.09 -18.14
N MET A 300 9.40 8.08 -18.35
CA MET A 300 9.75 6.89 -19.14
C MET A 300 9.97 7.16 -20.62
N PRO A 301 9.24 8.07 -21.30
CA PRO A 301 9.51 8.39 -22.71
C PRO A 301 10.90 8.97 -22.96
N ILE A 302 11.50 9.59 -21.95
CA ILE A 302 12.82 10.23 -22.05
C ILE A 302 13.90 9.29 -21.51
N ILE A 303 13.72 8.82 -20.28
CA ILE A 303 14.72 8.04 -19.56
C ILE A 303 14.85 6.62 -20.15
N GLY A 304 13.74 6.04 -20.61
CA GLY A 304 13.74 4.69 -21.20
C GLY A 304 14.65 4.56 -22.43
N PRO A 305 14.50 5.39 -23.47
CA PRO A 305 15.41 5.40 -24.61
C PRO A 305 16.88 5.65 -24.26
N ILE A 306 17.17 6.57 -23.34
CA ILE A 306 18.54 6.84 -22.87
C ILE A 306 19.14 5.59 -22.24
N ALA A 307 18.39 4.88 -21.41
CA ALA A 307 18.82 3.64 -20.77
C ALA A 307 19.08 2.56 -21.83
N GLN A 308 18.20 2.41 -22.82
CA GLN A 308 18.36 1.45 -23.92
C GLN A 308 19.62 1.73 -24.77
N LEU A 309 19.88 2.99 -25.10
CA LEU A 309 21.10 3.40 -25.81
C LEU A 309 22.37 3.11 -24.99
N SER A 310 22.26 3.06 -23.68
CA SER A 310 23.34 2.70 -22.76
C SER A 310 23.42 1.20 -22.48
N GLY A 311 22.70 0.35 -23.24
CA GLY A 311 22.72 -1.11 -23.09
C GLY A 311 21.84 -1.67 -21.99
N VAL A 312 20.91 -0.88 -21.42
CA VAL A 312 19.90 -1.33 -20.46
C VAL A 312 18.60 -1.66 -21.20
N SER A 313 18.09 -2.88 -21.05
CA SER A 313 16.84 -3.29 -21.70
C SER A 313 15.63 -2.47 -21.23
N GLY A 314 14.59 -2.39 -22.05
CA GLY A 314 13.33 -1.76 -21.67
C GLY A 314 12.73 -2.40 -20.41
N GLN A 315 12.85 -3.72 -20.27
CA GLN A 315 12.31 -4.45 -19.10
C GLN A 315 13.08 -4.11 -17.81
N THR A 316 14.41 -4.01 -17.89
CA THR A 316 15.25 -3.57 -16.75
C THR A 316 14.96 -2.10 -16.38
N SER A 317 14.66 -1.26 -17.37
CA SER A 317 14.24 0.13 -17.14
C SER A 317 12.92 0.21 -16.38
N VAL A 318 11.93 -0.62 -16.74
CA VAL A 318 10.67 -0.74 -15.99
C VAL A 318 10.92 -1.26 -14.57
N LEU A 319 11.80 -2.24 -14.39
CA LEU A 319 12.17 -2.75 -13.08
C LEU A 319 12.78 -1.63 -12.20
N ALA A 320 13.72 -0.85 -12.74
CA ALA A 320 14.31 0.29 -12.04
C ALA A 320 13.25 1.35 -11.66
N PHE A 321 12.28 1.59 -12.54
CA PHE A 321 11.16 2.50 -12.29
C PHE A 321 10.29 2.05 -11.10
N VAL A 322 9.89 0.78 -11.05
CA VAL A 322 9.01 0.28 -9.97
C VAL A 322 9.77 0.13 -8.65
N LEU A 323 11.03 -0.33 -8.68
CA LEU A 323 11.88 -0.41 -7.50
C LEU A 323 12.12 0.97 -6.89
N GLY A 324 12.55 1.94 -7.71
CA GLY A 324 12.83 3.29 -7.25
C GLY A 324 11.61 3.97 -6.63
N GLY A 325 10.49 4.01 -7.36
CA GLY A 325 9.27 4.62 -6.87
C GLY A 325 8.71 3.93 -5.62
N GLY A 326 8.70 2.59 -5.62
CA GLY A 326 8.18 1.84 -4.48
C GLY A 326 9.02 2.01 -3.21
N LEU A 327 10.35 2.03 -3.33
CA LEU A 327 11.25 2.29 -2.21
C LEU A 327 11.03 3.69 -1.62
N THR A 328 10.98 4.72 -2.47
CA THR A 328 10.75 6.09 -2.01
C THR A 328 9.42 6.23 -1.28
N ASN A 329 8.39 5.58 -1.77
CA ASN A 329 7.06 5.57 -1.15
C ASN A 329 7.00 4.96 0.26
N LEU A 330 8.05 4.24 0.72
CA LEU A 330 8.18 3.78 2.11
C LEU A 330 8.58 4.91 3.07
N VAL A 331 9.31 5.92 2.58
CA VAL A 331 10.01 6.88 3.45
C VAL A 331 9.70 8.34 3.14
N THR A 332 9.04 8.64 2.01
CA THR A 332 8.80 10.03 1.61
C THR A 332 7.59 10.65 2.32
N PRO A 333 7.72 11.86 2.87
CA PRO A 333 6.58 12.59 3.44
C PRO A 333 5.62 13.14 2.38
N THR A 334 5.99 13.11 1.10
CA THR A 334 5.12 13.51 -0.01
C THR A 334 4.15 12.42 -0.45
N SER A 335 4.33 11.17 0.04
CA SER A 335 3.38 10.09 -0.21
C SER A 335 2.10 10.27 0.59
N GLY A 336 1.06 10.85 -0.04
CA GLY A 336 -0.24 11.08 0.60
C GLY A 336 -0.85 9.80 1.19
N MET A 337 -0.66 8.64 0.51
CA MET A 337 -1.15 7.37 1.02
C MET A 337 -0.38 6.87 2.25
N LEU A 338 0.95 7.08 2.31
CA LEU A 338 1.71 6.75 3.52
C LEU A 338 1.23 7.60 4.68
N LEU A 339 1.08 8.92 4.47
CA LEU A 339 0.58 9.82 5.50
C LEU A 339 -0.83 9.45 5.94
N ALA A 340 -1.72 9.05 5.01
CA ALA A 340 -3.06 8.57 5.32
C ALA A 340 -3.04 7.30 6.20
N TYR A 341 -2.15 6.35 5.91
CA TYR A 341 -1.96 5.14 6.72
C TYR A 341 -1.52 5.48 8.13
N LEU A 342 -0.49 6.34 8.27
CA LEU A 342 0.05 6.75 9.56
C LEU A 342 -0.95 7.54 10.39
N ALA A 343 -1.66 8.48 9.76
CA ALA A 343 -2.71 9.26 10.41
C ALA A 343 -3.87 8.39 10.89
N THR A 344 -4.32 7.43 10.05
CA THR A 344 -5.35 6.47 10.42
C THR A 344 -4.94 5.63 11.63
N ALA A 345 -3.68 5.20 11.66
CA ALA A 345 -3.13 4.43 12.79
C ALA A 345 -2.72 5.30 13.98
N ARG A 346 -2.78 6.63 13.88
CA ARG A 346 -2.29 7.59 14.89
C ARG A 346 -0.82 7.34 15.24
N VAL A 347 0.00 7.15 14.21
CA VAL A 347 1.44 6.93 14.34
C VAL A 347 2.17 8.15 13.77
N ASP A 348 3.11 8.67 14.54
CA ASP A 348 3.98 9.77 14.11
C ASP A 348 4.91 9.35 12.98
N PHE A 349 5.11 10.24 11.98
CA PHE A 349 5.98 9.99 10.84
C PHE A 349 7.42 9.72 11.26
N GLY A 350 7.94 10.43 12.27
CA GLY A 350 9.28 10.19 12.78
C GLY A 350 9.45 8.83 13.44
N ALA A 351 8.41 8.33 14.13
CA ALA A 351 8.40 6.98 14.69
C ALA A 351 8.38 5.92 13.59
N TRP A 352 7.58 6.14 12.54
CA TRP A 352 7.57 5.29 11.36
C TRP A 352 8.92 5.25 10.66
N LEU A 353 9.51 6.42 10.41
CA LEU A 353 10.79 6.53 9.71
C LEU A 353 11.91 5.78 10.45
N ARG A 354 12.03 5.96 11.77
CA ARG A 354 12.98 5.21 12.61
C ARG A 354 12.78 3.70 12.53
N PHE A 355 11.52 3.27 12.45
CA PHE A 355 11.19 1.86 12.30
C PHE A 355 11.55 1.33 10.91
N VAL A 356 11.24 2.03 9.83
CA VAL A 356 11.34 1.49 8.47
C VAL A 356 12.74 1.64 7.86
N LEU A 357 13.54 2.62 8.29
CA LEU A 357 14.86 2.91 7.70
C LEU A 357 15.83 1.72 7.63
N PRO A 358 15.97 0.86 8.66
CA PRO A 358 16.85 -0.30 8.56
C PRO A 358 16.40 -1.28 7.47
N LEU A 359 15.09 -1.55 7.36
CA LEU A 359 14.54 -2.40 6.32
C LEU A 359 14.69 -1.75 4.94
N PHE A 360 14.43 -0.44 4.84
CA PHE A 360 14.63 0.34 3.61
C PHE A 360 16.06 0.20 3.08
N ALA A 361 17.08 0.34 3.95
CA ALA A 361 18.49 0.20 3.55
C ALA A 361 18.79 -1.21 3.01
N VAL A 362 18.25 -2.25 3.62
CA VAL A 362 18.39 -3.63 3.12
C VAL A 362 17.70 -3.80 1.76
N LEU A 363 16.45 -3.32 1.63
CA LEU A 363 15.72 -3.41 0.37
C LEU A 363 16.40 -2.60 -0.74
N LEU A 364 16.96 -1.44 -0.44
CA LEU A 364 17.72 -0.62 -1.39
C LEU A 364 18.97 -1.36 -1.88
N ALA A 365 19.77 -1.91 -0.98
CA ALA A 365 20.96 -2.69 -1.33
C ALA A 365 20.62 -3.91 -2.19
N LEU A 366 19.54 -4.63 -1.84
CA LEU A 366 19.05 -5.75 -2.64
C LEU A 366 18.54 -5.28 -4.01
N SER A 367 17.88 -4.13 -4.11
CA SER A 367 17.40 -3.59 -5.38
C SER A 367 18.57 -3.26 -6.32
N CYS A 368 19.67 -2.72 -5.80
CA CYS A 368 20.89 -2.54 -6.59
C CYS A 368 21.43 -3.87 -7.12
N GLY A 369 21.46 -4.91 -6.29
CA GLY A 369 21.87 -6.26 -6.69
C GLY A 369 20.94 -6.89 -7.73
N VAL A 370 19.62 -6.72 -7.55
CA VAL A 370 18.60 -7.21 -8.50
C VAL A 370 18.76 -6.54 -9.86
N LEU A 371 19.00 -5.23 -9.92
CA LEU A 371 19.24 -4.52 -11.19
C LEU A 371 20.55 -4.95 -11.85
N ALA A 372 21.61 -5.14 -11.06
CA ALA A 372 22.86 -5.67 -11.59
C ALA A 372 22.69 -7.09 -12.16
N PHE A 373 21.91 -7.93 -11.50
CA PHE A 373 21.56 -9.27 -11.98
C PHE A 373 20.69 -9.20 -13.23
N ALA A 374 19.66 -8.35 -13.27
CA ALA A 374 18.77 -8.14 -14.41
C ALA A 374 19.53 -7.75 -15.68
N VAL A 375 20.48 -6.81 -15.55
CA VAL A 375 21.36 -6.40 -16.67
C VAL A 375 22.20 -7.58 -17.18
N ARG A 376 22.80 -8.37 -16.26
CA ARG A 376 23.67 -9.50 -16.65
C ARG A 376 22.95 -10.62 -17.37
N ILE A 377 21.67 -10.88 -17.01
CA ILE A 377 20.87 -11.94 -17.67
C ILE A 377 20.14 -11.45 -18.92
N GLY A 378 20.26 -10.15 -19.28
CA GLY A 378 19.53 -9.56 -20.40
C GLY A 378 18.01 -9.49 -20.16
N TYR A 379 17.58 -9.32 -18.90
CA TYR A 379 16.18 -9.27 -18.49
C TYR A 379 15.36 -8.27 -19.28
#